data_da7e296e22b30edbb80f70757a5a2c8c
#
_entry.id   da7e296e22b30edbb80f70757a5a2c8c
#
_cell.length_a   1.000
_cell.length_b   1.000
_cell.length_c   1.000
_cell.angle_alpha   90.00
_cell.angle_beta   90.00
_cell.angle_gamma   90.00
#
_symmetry.space_group_name_H-M   'P 1'
#
loop_
_entity.id
_entity.type
_entity.pdbx_description
1 polymer ?
#
loop_
_entity_poly.entity_id
_entity_poly.type
_entity_poly.pdbx_seq_one_letter_code
_entity_poly.pdbx_strand_id
1 'polypeptide(L)'
;MSSGIPAPIDAVPTPNPNAIMLKVQEILVQSGTHEFTPADDSSGAPLASELLSIDGIELVLIAPRFVTLRKNQGAEWPDLIPAAKQTMRDFLASGQMAVMEDDDNDHPINASEVEKKIIRLLDDEIRPAVAMDGGDINFISFENGIVNIQMTGACGTCPSATETLKMGVERLMMEEIPEVRGVEQI
;
A
#
# COMPACT_ATOMS: atom_id res chain seq x y z
N MET A 1 -17.24 20.51 -21.07
CA MET A 1 -15.86 20.52 -21.59
C MET A 1 -14.96 20.99 -20.47
N SER A 2 -14.50 20.07 -19.66
CA SER A 2 -13.57 20.39 -18.58
C SER A 2 -12.16 20.26 -19.15
N SER A 3 -11.55 21.39 -19.48
CA SER A 3 -10.12 21.46 -19.81
C SER A 3 -9.35 21.29 -18.51
N GLY A 4 -9.37 20.07 -17.96
CA GLY A 4 -8.60 19.73 -16.80
C GLY A 4 -7.13 19.61 -17.19
N ILE A 5 -6.32 20.57 -16.75
CA ILE A 5 -4.89 20.33 -16.58
C ILE A 5 -4.81 19.05 -15.71
N PRO A 6 -4.17 17.98 -16.19
CA PRO A 6 -4.07 16.77 -15.37
C PRO A 6 -3.42 17.14 -14.03
N ALA A 7 -4.05 16.71 -12.94
CA ALA A 7 -3.57 17.03 -11.61
C ALA A 7 -2.09 16.60 -11.47
N PRO A 8 -1.28 17.34 -10.73
CA PRO A 8 0.13 17.02 -10.58
C PRO A 8 0.28 15.64 -9.91
N ILE A 9 1.12 14.80 -10.51
CA ILE A 9 1.54 13.54 -9.91
C ILE A 9 2.92 13.77 -9.30
N ASP A 10 2.99 13.71 -7.98
CA ASP A 10 4.23 13.95 -7.23
C ASP A 10 4.93 12.63 -6.95
N ALA A 11 6.18 12.51 -7.42
CA ALA A 11 7.03 11.38 -7.10
C ALA A 11 7.77 11.66 -5.78
N VAL A 12 7.51 10.85 -4.77
CA VAL A 12 8.07 10.99 -3.42
C VAL A 12 8.95 9.78 -3.13
N PRO A 13 10.24 9.98 -2.78
CA PRO A 13 11.09 8.88 -2.34
C PRO A 13 10.52 8.20 -1.10
N THR A 14 10.72 6.88 -1.00
CA THR A 14 10.42 6.12 0.22
C THR A 14 11.71 5.72 0.93
N PRO A 15 11.66 5.25 2.18
CA PRO A 15 12.82 4.70 2.87
C PRO A 15 13.46 3.50 2.15
N ASN A 16 12.68 2.82 1.32
CA ASN A 16 13.18 1.76 0.45
C ASN A 16 13.70 2.37 -0.87
N PRO A 17 15.01 2.30 -1.17
CA PRO A 17 15.57 2.89 -2.38
C PRO A 17 15.06 2.27 -3.68
N ASN A 18 14.51 1.06 -3.62
CA ASN A 18 13.89 0.38 -4.75
C ASN A 18 12.40 0.66 -4.90
N ALA A 19 11.82 1.50 -4.04
CA ALA A 19 10.42 1.89 -4.11
C ALA A 19 10.26 3.42 -4.18
N ILE A 20 9.23 3.86 -4.91
CA ILE A 20 8.84 5.26 -5.02
C ILE A 20 7.33 5.37 -4.91
N MET A 21 6.85 6.43 -4.28
CA MET A 21 5.43 6.71 -4.14
C MET A 21 5.03 7.84 -5.11
N LEU A 22 4.00 7.59 -5.91
CA LEU A 22 3.38 8.56 -6.80
C LEU A 22 2.07 9.04 -6.16
N LYS A 23 2.06 10.27 -5.64
CA LYS A 23 0.87 10.88 -5.03
C LYS A 23 -0.02 11.51 -6.09
N VAL A 24 -1.34 11.32 -5.93
CA VAL A 24 -2.38 11.90 -6.78
C VAL A 24 -3.42 12.61 -5.91
N GLN A 25 -4.22 13.48 -6.53
CA GLN A 25 -5.33 14.16 -5.86
C GLN A 25 -6.65 13.39 -6.01
N GLU A 26 -6.77 12.65 -7.09
CA GLU A 26 -7.91 11.79 -7.40
C GLU A 26 -7.97 10.58 -6.48
N ILE A 27 -9.16 10.09 -6.22
CA ILE A 27 -9.38 8.84 -5.47
C ILE A 27 -9.27 7.69 -6.47
N LEU A 28 -8.26 6.85 -6.29
CA LEU A 28 -8.00 5.68 -7.13
C LEU A 28 -8.85 4.47 -6.71
N VAL A 29 -8.98 4.25 -5.40
CA VAL A 29 -9.81 3.20 -4.77
C VAL A 29 -10.53 3.79 -3.57
N GLN A 30 -11.69 3.26 -3.22
CA GLN A 30 -12.52 3.83 -2.16
C GLN A 30 -11.92 3.60 -0.77
N SER A 31 -11.34 2.43 -0.54
CA SER A 31 -10.74 2.05 0.73
C SER A 31 -9.68 0.96 0.52
N GLY A 32 -8.85 0.74 1.53
CA GLY A 32 -7.82 -0.30 1.51
C GLY A 32 -6.66 -0.03 0.56
N THR A 33 -5.84 -1.04 0.38
CA THR A 33 -4.73 -1.05 -0.55
C THR A 33 -4.69 -2.37 -1.32
N HIS A 34 -4.28 -2.32 -2.57
CA HIS A 34 -4.21 -3.48 -3.45
C HIS A 34 -2.80 -3.59 -4.01
N GLU A 35 -2.11 -4.67 -3.70
CA GLU A 35 -0.77 -4.95 -4.17
C GLU A 35 -0.79 -5.97 -5.31
N PHE A 36 -0.03 -5.70 -6.36
CA PHE A 36 0.09 -6.55 -7.54
C PHE A 36 1.55 -6.73 -7.95
N THR A 37 1.88 -7.96 -8.31
CA THR A 37 3.16 -8.32 -8.94
C THR A 37 2.92 -8.91 -10.32
N PRO A 38 3.95 -9.10 -11.17
CA PRO A 38 3.77 -9.75 -12.47
C PRO A 38 3.25 -11.19 -12.41
N ALA A 39 3.27 -11.82 -11.23
CA ALA A 39 2.74 -13.16 -11.02
C ALA A 39 1.24 -13.18 -10.70
N ASP A 40 0.68 -12.03 -10.33
CA ASP A 40 -0.72 -11.90 -9.94
C ASP A 40 -1.63 -11.67 -11.15
N ASP A 41 -2.88 -12.09 -11.03
CA ASP A 41 -3.90 -11.76 -12.02
C ASP A 41 -4.37 -10.31 -11.82
N SER A 42 -3.84 -9.41 -12.62
CA SER A 42 -4.21 -7.99 -12.62
C SER A 42 -5.37 -7.65 -13.56
N SER A 43 -6.14 -8.64 -14.04
CA SER A 43 -7.27 -8.42 -14.97
C SER A 43 -8.37 -7.55 -14.37
N GLY A 44 -8.56 -7.60 -13.05
CA GLY A 44 -9.46 -6.72 -12.28
C GLY A 44 -8.83 -5.38 -11.86
N ALA A 45 -7.58 -5.11 -12.22
CA ALA A 45 -6.85 -3.91 -11.83
C ALA A 45 -6.12 -3.27 -13.03
N PRO A 46 -6.86 -2.61 -13.92
CA PRO A 46 -6.30 -2.09 -15.17
C PRO A 46 -5.12 -1.14 -14.95
N LEU A 47 -5.15 -0.29 -13.91
CA LEU A 47 -4.00 0.59 -13.58
C LEU A 47 -2.76 -0.21 -13.20
N ALA A 48 -2.92 -1.27 -12.38
CA ALA A 48 -1.80 -2.13 -12.01
C ALA A 48 -1.23 -2.85 -13.23
N SER A 49 -2.08 -3.37 -14.10
CA SER A 49 -1.69 -4.05 -15.34
C SER A 49 -0.87 -3.13 -16.26
N GLU A 50 -1.31 -1.89 -16.45
CA GLU A 50 -0.57 -0.91 -17.27
C GLU A 50 0.78 -0.55 -16.65
N LEU A 51 0.84 -0.32 -15.35
CA LEU A 51 2.09 0.02 -14.65
C LEU A 51 3.07 -1.15 -14.62
N LEU A 52 2.60 -2.39 -14.41
CA LEU A 52 3.43 -3.59 -14.46
C LEU A 52 3.95 -3.91 -15.88
N SER A 53 3.32 -3.38 -16.92
CA SER A 53 3.82 -3.51 -18.30
C SER A 53 5.08 -2.68 -18.58
N ILE A 54 5.42 -1.73 -17.69
CA ILE A 54 6.64 -0.93 -17.79
C ILE A 54 7.83 -1.82 -17.38
N ASP A 55 8.75 -2.05 -18.33
CA ASP A 55 9.93 -2.87 -18.05
C ASP A 55 10.76 -2.29 -16.89
N GLY A 56 11.01 -3.13 -15.91
CA GLY A 56 11.71 -2.74 -14.68
C GLY A 56 10.82 -2.51 -13.46
N ILE A 57 9.50 -2.44 -13.60
CA ILE A 57 8.56 -2.42 -12.48
C ILE A 57 8.22 -3.87 -12.09
N GLU A 58 8.37 -4.21 -10.81
CA GLU A 58 8.12 -5.55 -10.29
C GLU A 58 7.03 -5.61 -9.22
N LEU A 59 6.54 -4.44 -8.75
CA LEU A 59 5.42 -4.37 -7.81
C LEU A 59 4.70 -3.05 -7.95
N VAL A 60 3.38 -3.10 -7.88
CA VAL A 60 2.48 -1.94 -7.84
C VAL A 60 1.55 -2.09 -6.65
N LEU A 61 1.56 -1.13 -5.73
CA LEU A 61 0.58 -1.00 -4.67
C LEU A 61 -0.32 0.20 -4.99
N ILE A 62 -1.62 -0.01 -5.07
CA ILE A 62 -2.63 1.04 -5.28
C ILE A 62 -3.32 1.33 -3.97
N ALA A 63 -3.28 2.57 -3.54
CA ALA A 63 -3.95 3.12 -2.37
C ALA A 63 -4.92 4.24 -2.78
N PRO A 64 -5.79 4.73 -1.90
CA PRO A 64 -6.79 5.74 -2.27
C PRO A 64 -6.24 7.00 -2.95
N ARG A 65 -5.04 7.46 -2.59
CA ARG A 65 -4.46 8.69 -3.10
C ARG A 65 -2.99 8.60 -3.51
N PHE A 66 -2.47 7.40 -3.59
CA PHE A 66 -1.11 7.19 -4.09
C PHE A 66 -0.96 5.80 -4.70
N VAL A 67 0.09 5.67 -5.50
CA VAL A 67 0.56 4.39 -6.00
C VAL A 67 2.02 4.24 -5.59
N THR A 68 2.37 3.13 -4.98
CA THR A 68 3.77 2.78 -4.75
C THR A 68 4.24 1.82 -5.82
N LEU A 69 5.37 2.14 -6.42
CA LEU A 69 6.05 1.30 -7.40
C LEU A 69 7.34 0.77 -6.81
N ARG A 70 7.64 -0.50 -7.04
CA ARG A 70 8.95 -1.07 -6.76
C ARG A 70 9.59 -1.52 -8.07
N LYS A 71 10.85 -1.12 -8.24
CA LYS A 71 11.67 -1.49 -9.39
C LYS A 71 12.53 -2.71 -9.09
N ASN A 72 12.90 -3.44 -10.13
CA ASN A 72 13.95 -4.45 -10.03
C ASN A 72 15.34 -3.81 -9.89
N GLN A 73 16.36 -4.61 -9.56
CA GLN A 73 17.71 -4.11 -9.30
C GLN A 73 18.41 -3.56 -10.54
N GLY A 74 17.97 -3.92 -11.75
CA GLY A 74 18.58 -3.50 -13.01
C GLY A 74 18.00 -2.21 -13.59
N ALA A 75 16.90 -1.71 -13.07
CA ALA A 75 16.21 -0.53 -13.57
C ALA A 75 16.59 0.75 -12.79
N GLU A 76 16.46 1.91 -13.43
CA GLU A 76 16.77 3.19 -12.84
C GLU A 76 15.55 4.11 -12.79
N TRP A 77 15.37 4.84 -11.68
CA TRP A 77 14.23 5.74 -11.48
C TRP A 77 14.10 6.86 -12.50
N PRO A 78 15.20 7.49 -12.99
CA PRO A 78 15.10 8.53 -14.01
C PRO A 78 14.40 8.08 -15.31
N ASP A 79 14.47 6.79 -15.63
CA ASP A 79 13.81 6.22 -16.82
C ASP A 79 12.37 5.80 -16.52
N LEU A 80 12.13 5.25 -15.32
CA LEU A 80 10.83 4.71 -14.92
C LEU A 80 9.81 5.79 -14.53
N ILE A 81 10.22 6.83 -13.79
CA ILE A 81 9.31 7.85 -13.26
C ILE A 81 8.54 8.58 -14.38
N PRO A 82 9.18 9.04 -15.48
CA PRO A 82 8.45 9.68 -16.57
C PRO A 82 7.43 8.77 -17.22
N ALA A 83 7.78 7.51 -17.46
CA ALA A 83 6.88 6.50 -18.04
C ALA A 83 5.68 6.23 -17.12
N ALA A 84 5.95 5.96 -15.84
CA ALA A 84 4.90 5.70 -14.85
C ALA A 84 3.94 6.90 -14.67
N LYS A 85 4.48 8.12 -14.60
CA LYS A 85 3.66 9.34 -14.52
C LYS A 85 2.81 9.53 -15.79
N GLN A 86 3.34 9.21 -16.96
CA GLN A 86 2.56 9.30 -18.19
C GLN A 86 1.43 8.27 -18.20
N THR A 87 1.73 7.02 -17.89
CA THR A 87 0.72 5.95 -17.77
C THR A 87 -0.40 6.35 -16.78
N MET A 88 -0.03 6.87 -15.62
CA MET A 88 -1.02 7.32 -14.64
C MET A 88 -1.87 8.50 -15.14
N ARG A 89 -1.29 9.47 -15.86
CA ARG A 89 -2.05 10.58 -16.44
C ARG A 89 -3.05 10.10 -17.48
N ASP A 90 -2.61 9.22 -18.38
CA ASP A 90 -3.47 8.67 -19.43
C ASP A 90 -4.59 7.84 -18.81
N PHE A 91 -4.28 7.06 -17.78
CA PHE A 91 -5.25 6.30 -17.03
C PHE A 91 -6.29 7.20 -16.33
N LEU A 92 -5.86 8.21 -15.58
CA LEU A 92 -6.76 9.16 -14.90
C LEU A 92 -7.63 9.93 -15.89
N ALA A 93 -7.08 10.27 -17.06
CA ALA A 93 -7.85 10.91 -18.13
C ALA A 93 -8.92 10.00 -18.76
N SER A 94 -8.72 8.69 -18.70
CA SER A 94 -9.72 7.70 -19.21
C SER A 94 -10.96 7.59 -18.32
N GLY A 95 -10.87 7.99 -17.05
CA GLY A 95 -11.95 7.88 -16.06
C GLY A 95 -12.29 6.44 -15.66
N GLN A 96 -11.39 5.49 -15.92
CA GLN A 96 -11.56 4.10 -15.51
C GLN A 96 -11.30 3.95 -14.00
N MET A 97 -11.87 2.91 -13.41
CA MET A 97 -11.57 2.52 -12.03
C MET A 97 -10.21 1.83 -11.98
N ALA A 98 -9.37 2.22 -11.01
CA ALA A 98 -8.01 1.68 -10.87
C ALA A 98 -8.01 0.20 -10.51
N VAL A 99 -8.97 -0.21 -9.70
CA VAL A 99 -9.26 -1.61 -9.34
C VAL A 99 -10.77 -1.80 -9.46
N MET A 100 -11.20 -2.88 -10.09
CA MET A 100 -12.58 -3.33 -10.05
C MET A 100 -12.76 -3.99 -8.69
N GLU A 101 -13.37 -3.27 -7.75
CA GLU A 101 -13.53 -3.74 -6.38
C GLU A 101 -14.37 -5.01 -6.36
N ASP A 102 -13.78 -6.13 -5.98
CA ASP A 102 -14.48 -7.14 -5.23
C ASP A 102 -14.61 -6.62 -3.80
N ASP A 103 -15.81 -6.63 -3.25
CA ASP A 103 -16.22 -6.09 -1.94
C ASP A 103 -15.56 -6.85 -0.76
N ASP A 104 -14.27 -7.12 -0.83
CA ASP A 104 -13.47 -7.60 0.29
C ASP A 104 -13.10 -6.42 1.20
N ASN A 105 -14.13 -5.93 1.90
CA ASN A 105 -13.95 -5.17 3.13
C ASN A 105 -13.28 -6.12 4.14
N ASP A 106 -11.96 -6.10 4.18
CA ASP A 106 -11.07 -7.03 4.88
C ASP A 106 -11.09 -6.81 6.42
N HIS A 107 -12.28 -6.48 6.96
CA HIS A 107 -12.54 -6.50 8.38
C HIS A 107 -13.37 -7.74 8.72
N PRO A 108 -12.88 -8.62 9.57
CA PRO A 108 -13.65 -9.80 10.00
C PRO A 108 -14.99 -9.38 10.57
N ILE A 109 -16.07 -9.79 9.91
CA ILE A 109 -17.47 -9.43 10.24
C ILE A 109 -17.83 -9.79 11.69
N ASN A 110 -17.05 -10.66 12.34
CA ASN A 110 -17.22 -11.12 13.73
C ASN A 110 -15.99 -10.83 14.62
N ALA A 111 -15.27 -9.71 14.38
CA ALA A 111 -14.13 -9.35 15.21
C ALA A 111 -14.50 -9.22 16.70
N SER A 112 -13.70 -9.82 17.57
CA SER A 112 -13.80 -9.65 19.02
C SER A 112 -13.56 -8.19 19.43
N GLU A 113 -13.92 -7.80 20.65
CA GLU A 113 -13.68 -6.42 21.11
C GLU A 113 -12.19 -6.07 21.15
N VAL A 114 -11.32 -7.04 21.35
CA VAL A 114 -9.86 -6.85 21.29
C VAL A 114 -9.40 -6.61 19.85
N GLU A 115 -9.87 -7.44 18.91
CA GLU A 115 -9.55 -7.27 17.48
C GLU A 115 -10.04 -5.92 16.94
N LYS A 116 -11.22 -5.46 17.35
CA LYS A 116 -11.72 -4.13 16.99
C LYS A 116 -10.82 -3.00 17.51
N LYS A 117 -10.25 -3.14 18.71
CA LYS A 117 -9.29 -2.18 19.24
C LYS A 117 -7.98 -2.20 18.44
N ILE A 118 -7.47 -3.40 18.11
CA ILE A 118 -6.28 -3.58 17.30
C ILE A 118 -6.46 -2.91 15.93
N ILE A 119 -7.57 -3.20 15.23
CA ILE A 119 -7.87 -2.64 13.92
C ILE A 119 -7.95 -1.10 13.98
N ARG A 120 -8.65 -0.54 14.98
CA ARG A 120 -8.72 0.92 15.16
C ARG A 120 -7.34 1.54 15.38
N LEU A 121 -6.51 0.94 16.21
CA LEU A 121 -5.16 1.44 16.47
C LEU A 121 -4.29 1.37 15.21
N LEU A 122 -4.42 0.32 14.42
CA LEU A 122 -3.78 0.21 13.11
C LEU A 122 -4.24 1.32 12.18
N ASP A 123 -5.55 1.53 12.05
CA ASP A 123 -6.13 2.50 11.10
C ASP A 123 -5.85 3.95 11.49
N ASP A 124 -5.94 4.28 12.78
CA ASP A 124 -5.87 5.66 13.26
C ASP A 124 -4.42 6.16 13.42
N GLU A 125 -3.50 5.30 13.85
CA GLU A 125 -2.15 5.72 14.22
C GLU A 125 -1.04 5.11 13.36
N ILE A 126 -1.14 3.82 13.03
CA ILE A 126 -0.06 3.11 12.36
C ILE A 126 -0.14 3.24 10.85
N ARG A 127 -1.31 3.00 10.26
CA ARG A 127 -1.51 3.07 8.81
C ARG A 127 -1.14 4.42 8.20
N PRO A 128 -1.47 5.60 8.80
CA PRO A 128 -1.02 6.88 8.27
C PRO A 128 0.50 7.03 8.21
N ALA A 129 1.22 6.51 9.21
CA ALA A 129 2.68 6.55 9.23
C ALA A 129 3.28 5.63 8.16
N VAL A 130 2.76 4.41 8.04
CA VAL A 130 3.18 3.43 7.02
C VAL A 130 2.89 3.94 5.61
N ALA A 131 1.74 4.60 5.41
CA ALA A 131 1.37 5.21 4.13
C ALA A 131 2.31 6.36 3.73
N MET A 132 2.86 7.12 4.69
CA MET A 132 3.88 8.13 4.40
C MET A 132 5.15 7.52 3.82
N ASP A 133 5.46 6.29 4.17
CA ASP A 133 6.60 5.52 3.67
C ASP A 133 6.27 4.70 2.41
N GLY A 134 5.06 4.86 1.87
CA GLY A 134 4.62 4.19 0.63
C GLY A 134 4.26 2.72 0.80
N GLY A 135 3.91 2.31 2.00
CA GLY A 135 3.43 0.97 2.32
C GLY A 135 2.03 0.98 2.91
N ASP A 136 1.57 -0.20 3.30
CA ASP A 136 0.37 -0.39 4.11
C ASP A 136 0.57 -1.55 5.09
N ILE A 137 -0.33 -1.61 6.07
CA ILE A 137 -0.35 -2.63 7.11
C ILE A 137 -1.78 -3.14 7.29
N ASN A 138 -1.95 -4.46 7.18
CA ASN A 138 -3.24 -5.12 7.30
C ASN A 138 -3.26 -6.05 8.51
N PHE A 139 -4.38 -6.03 9.24
CA PHE A 139 -4.66 -7.00 10.31
C PHE A 139 -5.06 -8.33 9.68
N ILE A 140 -4.46 -9.42 10.14
CA ILE A 140 -4.79 -10.77 9.68
C ILE A 140 -5.52 -11.57 10.75
N SER A 141 -4.93 -11.68 11.94
CA SER A 141 -5.56 -12.40 13.06
C SER A 141 -4.99 -11.99 14.42
N PHE A 142 -5.71 -12.33 15.48
CA PHE A 142 -5.25 -12.20 16.85
C PHE A 142 -5.42 -13.54 17.58
N GLU A 143 -4.31 -14.16 17.93
CA GLU A 143 -4.32 -15.47 18.58
C GLU A 143 -3.31 -15.54 19.73
N ASN A 144 -3.76 -16.03 20.89
CA ASN A 144 -2.90 -16.23 22.07
C ASN A 144 -2.12 -14.97 22.54
N GLY A 145 -2.64 -13.79 22.25
CA GLY A 145 -1.96 -12.52 22.53
C GLY A 145 -1.01 -12.06 21.44
N ILE A 146 -0.89 -12.77 20.33
CA ILE A 146 -0.09 -12.40 19.18
C ILE A 146 -0.98 -11.80 18.09
N VAL A 147 -0.62 -10.63 17.60
CA VAL A 147 -1.26 -9.98 16.46
C VAL A 147 -0.50 -10.35 15.20
N ASN A 148 -1.14 -11.02 14.28
CA ASN A 148 -0.59 -11.29 12.97
C ASN A 148 -0.95 -10.16 12.01
N ILE A 149 0.07 -9.56 11.39
CA ILE A 149 -0.06 -8.46 10.43
C ILE A 149 0.60 -8.83 9.10
N GLN A 150 0.10 -8.22 8.05
CA GLN A 150 0.76 -8.24 6.74
C GLN A 150 1.18 -6.81 6.39
N MET A 151 2.44 -6.65 6.00
CA MET A 151 2.97 -5.38 5.48
C MET A 151 3.11 -5.47 3.97
N THR A 152 2.65 -4.45 3.26
CA THR A 152 2.65 -4.38 1.80
C THR A 152 3.39 -3.14 1.29
N GLY A 153 3.61 -3.07 -0.02
CA GLY A 153 4.29 -1.95 -0.67
C GLY A 153 5.77 -1.82 -0.30
N ALA A 154 6.24 -0.59 -0.13
CA ALA A 154 7.64 -0.28 0.18
C ALA A 154 8.11 -0.89 1.51
N CYS A 155 7.21 -1.06 2.48
CA CYS A 155 7.51 -1.57 3.82
C CYS A 155 7.62 -3.10 3.87
N GLY A 156 6.92 -3.82 3.00
CA GLY A 156 6.91 -5.29 2.99
C GLY A 156 8.23 -5.95 2.56
N THR A 157 9.13 -5.21 1.92
CA THR A 157 10.31 -5.77 1.24
C THR A 157 11.66 -5.21 1.70
N CYS A 158 11.68 -4.24 2.62
CA CYS A 158 12.91 -3.68 3.14
C CYS A 158 13.21 -4.26 4.54
N PRO A 159 14.18 -5.18 4.71
CA PRO A 159 14.40 -5.87 5.98
C PRO A 159 14.64 -4.94 7.18
N SER A 160 15.40 -3.86 6.97
CA SER A 160 15.72 -2.90 8.04
C SER A 160 14.54 -1.99 8.40
N ALA A 161 13.75 -1.56 7.41
CA ALA A 161 12.56 -0.75 7.66
C ALA A 161 11.45 -1.60 8.30
N THR A 162 11.29 -2.82 7.83
CA THR A 162 10.29 -3.78 8.34
C THR A 162 10.54 -4.09 9.83
N GLU A 163 11.78 -4.36 10.22
CA GLU A 163 12.10 -4.68 11.61
C GLU A 163 11.89 -3.49 12.54
N THR A 164 12.32 -2.30 12.15
CA THR A 164 12.13 -1.07 12.96
C THR A 164 10.64 -0.73 13.07
N LEU A 165 9.88 -0.83 11.99
CA LEU A 165 8.46 -0.58 11.97
C LEU A 165 7.70 -1.61 12.82
N LYS A 166 8.03 -2.90 12.68
CA LYS A 166 7.45 -3.98 13.49
C LYS A 166 7.65 -3.73 14.99
N MET A 167 8.86 -3.37 15.40
CA MET A 167 9.15 -3.05 16.82
C MET A 167 8.35 -1.84 17.32
N GLY A 168 8.17 -0.82 16.48
CA GLY A 168 7.34 0.35 16.80
C GLY A 168 5.86 0.00 16.95
N VAL A 169 5.33 -0.78 16.02
CA VAL A 169 3.95 -1.29 16.03
C VAL A 169 3.70 -2.18 17.26
N GLU A 170 4.60 -3.12 17.52
CA GLU A 170 4.49 -4.04 18.66
C GLU A 170 4.47 -3.28 19.99
N ARG A 171 5.39 -2.32 20.16
CA ARG A 171 5.45 -1.50 21.36
C ARG A 171 4.16 -0.71 21.56
N LEU A 172 3.67 -0.02 20.54
CA LEU A 172 2.45 0.76 20.64
C LEU A 172 1.24 -0.11 20.96
N MET A 173 1.12 -1.27 20.32
CA MET A 173 0.02 -2.20 20.59
C MET A 173 0.06 -2.75 22.01
N MET A 174 1.24 -3.09 22.54
CA MET A 174 1.38 -3.57 23.91
C MET A 174 1.13 -2.48 24.96
N GLU A 175 1.41 -1.21 24.65
CA GLU A 175 1.11 -0.07 25.52
C GLU A 175 -0.39 0.23 25.59
N GLU A 176 -1.10 0.17 24.46
CA GLU A 176 -2.53 0.54 24.35
C GLU A 176 -3.49 -0.62 24.59
N ILE A 177 -3.07 -1.86 24.34
CA ILE A 177 -3.91 -3.05 24.41
C ILE A 177 -3.24 -4.11 25.29
N PRO A 178 -3.61 -4.20 26.58
CA PRO A 178 -2.95 -5.11 27.55
C PRO A 178 -3.03 -6.60 27.17
N GLU A 179 -3.99 -6.98 26.32
CA GLU A 179 -4.17 -8.34 25.83
C GLU A 179 -3.12 -8.74 24.79
N VAL A 180 -2.45 -7.76 24.14
CA VAL A 180 -1.41 -7.98 23.14
C VAL A 180 -0.07 -8.25 23.84
N ARG A 181 0.61 -9.31 23.43
CA ARG A 181 1.89 -9.76 23.94
C ARG A 181 3.02 -9.68 22.91
N GLY A 182 2.65 -9.56 21.64
CA GLY A 182 3.59 -9.45 20.55
C GLY A 182 2.89 -9.27 19.20
N VAL A 183 3.69 -8.92 18.20
CA VAL A 183 3.25 -8.75 16.80
C VAL A 183 4.11 -9.61 15.89
N GLU A 184 3.49 -10.39 15.02
CA GLU A 184 4.18 -11.18 14.01
C GLU A 184 3.75 -10.73 12.61
N GLN A 185 4.71 -10.68 11.70
CA GLN A 185 4.47 -10.45 10.29
C GLN A 185 4.44 -11.80 9.57
N ILE A 186 3.40 -11.99 8.78
CA ILE A 186 3.21 -13.17 7.96
C ILE A 186 3.23 -12.84 6.47
#